data_2b1e3f0b83f1ef40d7f97b881d7d9566
#
_entry.id   2b1e3f0b83f1ef40d7f97b881d7d9566
#
_cell.length_a   1.000
_cell.length_b   1.000
_cell.length_c   1.000
_cell.angle_alpha   90.00
_cell.angle_beta   90.00
_cell.angle_gamma   90.00
#
_symmetry.space_group_name_H-M   'P 1'
#
loop_
_entity.id
_entity.type
_entity.pdbx_description
1 polymer ?
#
loop_
_entity_poly.entity_id
_entity_poly.type
_entity_poly.pdbx_seq_one_letter_code
_entity_poly.pdbx_strand_id
1 'polypeptide(L)'
;WKTDRIARSRYDSIIYKKKLRDNGVELLYAAEANVEGSGGIIVEGLMEALAEYYSAELAEKVRRGMRESALKGKAIGSSRPLGLTVDKDKKYIIDPAGAAAVRYIFEQYAAGAASSSIVAHLNEQGLCTSRGNPFNKSSVVRIIQNEVYRGVYVSPKFDVRIEGAVPAIIDDDLWERAQKMFIRNRQSRSPRNDR
;
A
#
# COMPACT_ATOMS: atom_id res chain seq x y z
N TRP A 1 -25.56 16.94 -7.62
CA TRP A 1 -25.43 15.80 -6.69
C TRP A 1 -25.76 14.55 -7.49
N LYS A 2 -24.80 13.59 -7.56
CA LYS A 2 -24.96 12.33 -8.28
C LYS A 2 -25.51 11.27 -7.34
N THR A 3 -26.20 10.27 -7.88
CA THR A 3 -26.78 9.11 -7.16
C THR A 3 -25.77 8.31 -6.33
N ASP A 4 -24.47 8.37 -6.68
CA ASP A 4 -23.34 7.75 -5.95
C ASP A 4 -23.15 8.26 -4.51
N ARG A 5 -23.82 9.34 -4.12
CA ARG A 5 -23.78 9.93 -2.78
C ARG A 5 -24.77 9.34 -1.78
N ILE A 6 -25.78 8.63 -2.26
CA ILE A 6 -26.82 8.01 -1.38
C ILE A 6 -26.32 6.69 -0.82
N ALA A 7 -25.63 5.87 -1.62
CA ALA A 7 -25.09 4.59 -1.19
C ALA A 7 -23.85 4.18 -2.00
N ARG A 8 -22.97 3.35 -1.40
CA ARG A 8 -21.75 2.85 -2.06
C ARG A 8 -22.00 1.65 -2.97
N SER A 9 -23.13 0.98 -2.80
CA SER A 9 -23.55 -0.14 -3.64
C SER A 9 -24.91 0.11 -4.27
N ARG A 10 -25.13 -0.44 -5.46
CA ARG A 10 -26.42 -0.40 -6.16
C ARG A 10 -27.52 -1.03 -5.33
N TYR A 11 -27.22 -2.14 -4.65
CA TYR A 11 -28.17 -2.85 -3.79
C TYR A 11 -28.66 -1.98 -2.63
N ASP A 12 -27.75 -1.31 -1.94
CA ASP A 12 -28.11 -0.40 -0.83
C ASP A 12 -28.89 0.80 -1.34
N SER A 13 -28.54 1.34 -2.51
CA SER A 13 -29.26 2.45 -3.15
C SER A 13 -30.72 2.10 -3.40
N ILE A 14 -30.98 0.92 -3.96
CA ILE A 14 -32.35 0.46 -4.23
C ILE A 14 -33.15 0.30 -2.93
N ILE A 15 -32.56 -0.28 -1.90
CA ILE A 15 -33.23 -0.48 -0.60
C ILE A 15 -33.55 0.87 0.05
N TYR A 16 -32.60 1.79 0.09
CA TYR A 16 -32.82 3.12 0.70
C TYR A 16 -33.85 3.94 -0.07
N LYS A 17 -33.82 3.94 -1.39
CA LYS A 17 -34.81 4.62 -2.24
C LYS A 17 -36.22 4.05 -2.04
N LYS A 18 -36.33 2.70 -1.99
CA LYS A 18 -37.61 2.06 -1.69
C LYS A 18 -38.13 2.47 -0.31
N LYS A 19 -37.27 2.42 0.72
CA LYS A 19 -37.66 2.80 2.09
C LYS A 19 -38.09 4.27 2.18
N LEU A 20 -37.47 5.18 1.43
CA LEU A 20 -37.87 6.58 1.36
C LEU A 20 -39.24 6.75 0.69
N ARG A 21 -39.47 6.08 -0.43
CA ARG A 21 -40.79 6.08 -1.12
C ARG A 21 -41.90 5.50 -0.26
N ASP A 22 -41.63 4.36 0.41
CA ASP A 22 -42.61 3.71 1.29
C ASP A 22 -43.01 4.59 2.49
N ASN A 23 -42.16 5.57 2.86
CA ASN A 23 -42.43 6.57 3.89
C ASN A 23 -42.92 7.92 3.32
N GLY A 24 -43.34 7.98 2.06
CA GLY A 24 -43.91 9.17 1.44
C GLY A 24 -42.89 10.26 1.10
N VAL A 25 -41.58 9.95 1.08
CA VAL A 25 -40.53 10.91 0.70
C VAL A 25 -40.29 10.84 -0.80
N GLU A 26 -40.50 11.95 -1.48
CA GLU A 26 -40.19 12.11 -2.88
C GLU A 26 -38.71 12.45 -3.10
N LEU A 27 -38.06 11.70 -4.00
CA LEU A 27 -36.65 11.88 -4.33
C LEU A 27 -36.53 12.75 -5.60
N LEU A 28 -36.06 13.99 -5.42
CA LEU A 28 -35.81 14.92 -6.51
C LEU A 28 -34.31 14.96 -6.83
N TYR A 29 -33.96 14.77 -8.10
CA TYR A 29 -32.57 14.83 -8.57
C TYR A 29 -32.30 16.17 -9.24
N ALA A 30 -31.48 17.02 -8.63
CA ALA A 30 -31.18 18.35 -9.10
C ALA A 30 -30.46 18.43 -10.47
N ALA A 31 -29.82 17.34 -10.89
CA ALA A 31 -29.01 17.29 -12.13
C ALA A 31 -29.46 16.22 -13.14
N GLU A 32 -30.54 15.48 -12.85
CA GLU A 32 -31.03 14.40 -13.71
C GLU A 32 -32.50 14.68 -14.08
N ALA A 33 -32.91 14.39 -15.31
CA ALA A 33 -34.29 14.55 -15.72
C ALA A 33 -35.19 13.62 -14.91
N ASN A 34 -36.10 14.19 -14.12
CA ASN A 34 -37.15 13.41 -13.45
C ASN A 34 -38.15 12.93 -14.53
N VAL A 35 -38.04 11.64 -14.86
CA VAL A 35 -39.04 10.98 -15.70
C VAL A 35 -40.07 10.37 -14.78
N GLU A 36 -41.28 10.97 -14.78
CA GLU A 36 -42.38 10.46 -13.94
C GLU A 36 -42.96 9.14 -14.48
N GLY A 37 -43.47 8.30 -13.58
CA GLY A 37 -44.17 7.08 -13.94
C GLY A 37 -43.24 5.84 -14.13
N SER A 38 -43.77 4.80 -14.75
CA SER A 38 -43.06 3.53 -14.98
C SER A 38 -41.79 3.68 -15.82
N GLY A 39 -41.76 4.65 -16.74
CA GLY A 39 -40.56 4.99 -17.52
C GLY A 39 -39.40 5.51 -16.67
N GLY A 40 -39.72 6.25 -15.60
CA GLY A 40 -38.72 6.75 -14.64
C GLY A 40 -37.93 5.64 -13.95
N ILE A 41 -38.59 4.51 -13.64
CA ILE A 41 -37.94 3.33 -13.01
C ILE A 41 -36.88 2.75 -13.96
N ILE A 42 -37.16 2.70 -15.25
CA ILE A 42 -36.22 2.17 -16.26
C ILE A 42 -35.02 3.10 -16.41
N VAL A 43 -35.26 4.41 -16.51
CA VAL A 43 -34.20 5.41 -16.63
C VAL A 43 -33.31 5.41 -15.39
N GLU A 44 -33.90 5.38 -14.20
CA GLU A 44 -33.17 5.29 -12.93
C GLU A 44 -32.28 4.03 -12.86
N GLY A 45 -32.84 2.86 -13.22
CA GLY A 45 -32.11 1.61 -13.28
C GLY A 45 -30.96 1.62 -14.29
N LEU A 46 -31.18 2.25 -15.44
CA LEU A 46 -30.15 2.41 -16.47
C LEU A 46 -29.02 3.35 -15.98
N MET A 47 -29.35 4.47 -15.35
CA MET A 47 -28.36 5.41 -14.81
C MET A 47 -27.53 4.78 -13.69
N GLU A 48 -28.13 3.98 -12.83
CA GLU A 48 -27.41 3.23 -11.81
C GLU A 48 -26.47 2.18 -12.42
N ALA A 49 -26.93 1.44 -13.43
CA ALA A 49 -26.11 0.47 -14.14
C ALA A 49 -24.94 1.14 -14.88
N LEU A 50 -25.14 2.29 -15.49
CA LEU A 50 -24.08 3.07 -16.13
C LEU A 50 -23.07 3.59 -15.11
N ALA A 51 -23.50 4.07 -13.95
CA ALA A 51 -22.59 4.53 -12.89
C ALA A 51 -21.70 3.39 -12.38
N GLU A 52 -22.27 2.18 -12.19
CA GLU A 52 -21.52 0.98 -11.82
C GLU A 52 -20.52 0.57 -12.91
N TYR A 53 -20.96 0.56 -14.17
CA TYR A 53 -20.10 0.26 -15.32
C TYR A 53 -18.89 1.21 -15.40
N TYR A 54 -19.14 2.53 -15.32
CA TYR A 54 -18.04 3.51 -15.36
C TYR A 54 -17.07 3.37 -14.17
N SER A 55 -17.58 3.04 -12.99
CA SER A 55 -16.75 2.78 -11.82
C SER A 55 -15.86 1.56 -12.02
N ALA A 56 -16.42 0.46 -12.56
CA ALA A 56 -15.68 -0.75 -12.86
C ALA A 56 -14.63 -0.51 -13.96
N GLU A 57 -15.01 0.17 -15.04
CA GLU A 57 -14.10 0.51 -16.14
C GLU A 57 -12.93 1.40 -15.66
N LEU A 58 -13.21 2.39 -14.81
CA LEU A 58 -12.17 3.22 -14.22
C LEU A 58 -11.22 2.41 -13.34
N ALA A 59 -11.75 1.50 -12.51
CA ALA A 59 -10.93 0.63 -11.67
C ALA A 59 -10.00 -0.26 -12.52
N GLU A 60 -10.48 -0.79 -13.66
CA GLU A 60 -9.64 -1.55 -14.59
C GLU A 60 -8.55 -0.70 -15.22
N LYS A 61 -8.87 0.50 -15.69
CA LYS A 61 -7.89 1.44 -16.28
C LYS A 61 -6.81 1.80 -15.27
N VAL A 62 -7.20 2.10 -14.02
CA VAL A 62 -6.25 2.38 -12.93
C VAL A 62 -5.37 1.17 -12.63
N ARG A 63 -5.95 -0.04 -12.56
CA ARG A 63 -5.19 -1.28 -12.32
C ARG A 63 -4.18 -1.54 -13.44
N ARG A 64 -4.56 -1.35 -14.70
CA ARG A 64 -3.67 -1.48 -15.86
C ARG A 64 -2.52 -0.49 -15.78
N GLY A 65 -2.79 0.79 -15.54
CA GLY A 65 -1.76 1.82 -15.40
C GLY A 65 -0.81 1.57 -14.22
N MET A 66 -1.32 1.03 -13.10
CA MET A 66 -0.47 0.61 -11.98
C MET A 66 0.43 -0.57 -12.36
N ARG A 67 -0.10 -1.57 -13.10
CA ARG A 67 0.69 -2.71 -13.57
C ARG A 67 1.81 -2.28 -14.51
N GLU A 68 1.52 -1.41 -15.47
CA GLU A 68 2.53 -0.84 -16.37
C GLU A 68 3.62 -0.08 -15.61
N SER A 69 3.23 0.68 -14.57
CA SER A 69 4.17 1.37 -13.70
C SER A 69 5.05 0.38 -12.93
N ALA A 70 4.46 -0.71 -12.43
CA ALA A 70 5.20 -1.78 -11.76
C ALA A 70 6.23 -2.44 -12.69
N LEU A 71 5.83 -2.78 -13.93
CA LEU A 71 6.72 -3.37 -14.94
C LEU A 71 7.89 -2.46 -15.32
N LYS A 72 7.77 -1.16 -15.11
CA LYS A 72 8.83 -0.15 -15.32
C LYS A 72 9.64 0.12 -14.03
N GLY A 73 9.43 -0.64 -12.96
CA GLY A 73 10.08 -0.41 -11.66
C GLY A 73 9.72 0.92 -10.98
N LYS A 74 8.63 1.57 -11.42
CA LYS A 74 8.19 2.85 -10.86
C LYS A 74 7.41 2.64 -9.56
N ALA A 75 7.51 3.62 -8.68
CA ALA A 75 6.78 3.59 -7.42
C ALA A 75 5.26 3.68 -7.62
N ILE A 76 4.52 2.80 -6.95
CA ILE A 76 3.08 2.74 -6.97
C ILE A 76 2.53 3.15 -5.61
N GLY A 77 1.47 3.97 -5.62
CA GLY A 77 0.85 4.48 -4.39
C GLY A 77 1.67 5.55 -3.69
N SER A 78 1.33 5.84 -2.43
CA SER A 78 1.93 6.93 -1.62
C SER A 78 2.97 6.45 -0.61
N SER A 79 2.94 5.17 -0.21
CA SER A 79 3.88 4.64 0.78
C SER A 79 5.27 4.46 0.16
N ARG A 80 6.29 4.95 0.85
CA ARG A 80 7.70 4.83 0.45
C ARG A 80 8.46 4.05 1.50
N PRO A 81 9.41 3.18 1.10
CA PRO A 81 10.36 2.60 2.03
C PRO A 81 11.22 3.70 2.68
N LEU A 82 11.63 3.50 3.92
CA LEU A 82 12.54 4.42 4.60
C LEU A 82 13.85 4.56 3.79
N GLY A 83 14.39 5.77 3.68
CA GLY A 83 15.62 6.03 2.93
C GLY A 83 15.43 6.07 1.41
N LEU A 84 14.20 5.95 0.93
CA LEU A 84 13.86 6.10 -0.49
C LEU A 84 12.75 7.13 -0.67
N THR A 85 12.93 8.01 -1.62
CA THR A 85 11.89 8.91 -2.13
C THR A 85 11.71 8.71 -3.63
N VAL A 86 10.97 9.56 -4.31
CA VAL A 86 10.74 9.45 -5.75
C VAL A 86 10.93 10.78 -6.44
N ASP A 87 11.43 10.72 -7.64
CA ASP A 87 11.51 11.88 -8.56
C ASP A 87 10.15 12.20 -9.22
N LYS A 88 10.18 13.18 -10.13
CA LYS A 88 9.00 13.59 -10.92
C LYS A 88 8.45 12.47 -11.81
N ASP A 89 9.31 11.55 -12.23
CA ASP A 89 8.98 10.39 -13.07
C ASP A 89 8.55 9.16 -12.28
N LYS A 90 8.41 9.28 -10.95
CA LYS A 90 8.09 8.21 -10.00
C LYS A 90 9.17 7.13 -9.92
N LYS A 91 10.41 7.44 -10.28
CA LYS A 91 11.56 6.56 -10.04
C LYS A 91 12.08 6.76 -8.62
N TYR A 92 12.56 5.67 -8.02
CA TYR A 92 13.16 5.74 -6.69
C TYR A 92 14.50 6.47 -6.72
N ILE A 93 14.70 7.34 -5.75
CA ILE A 93 15.97 8.02 -5.46
C ILE A 93 16.27 7.87 -3.96
N ILE A 94 17.54 7.91 -3.59
CA ILE A 94 17.97 7.79 -2.19
C ILE A 94 17.64 9.08 -1.44
N ASP A 95 17.00 8.94 -0.29
CA ASP A 95 16.92 9.96 0.75
C ASP A 95 18.10 9.74 1.73
N PRO A 96 19.10 10.65 1.78
CA PRO A 96 20.34 10.41 2.54
C PRO A 96 20.09 10.18 4.03
N ALA A 97 19.17 10.91 4.64
CA ALA A 97 18.89 10.82 6.07
C ALA A 97 18.26 9.48 6.44
N GLY A 98 17.23 9.07 5.71
CA GLY A 98 16.60 7.78 5.92
C GLY A 98 17.51 6.60 5.51
N ALA A 99 18.35 6.78 4.49
CA ALA A 99 19.30 5.75 4.07
C ALA A 99 20.38 5.48 5.11
N ALA A 100 20.84 6.50 5.83
CA ALA A 100 21.76 6.33 6.95
C ALA A 100 21.16 5.45 8.06
N ALA A 101 19.91 5.69 8.42
CA ALA A 101 19.18 4.86 9.39
C ALA A 101 19.04 3.41 8.90
N VAL A 102 18.74 3.19 7.62
CA VAL A 102 18.64 1.85 7.04
C VAL A 102 19.98 1.12 7.10
N ARG A 103 21.10 1.75 6.69
CA ARG A 103 22.44 1.16 6.78
C ARG A 103 22.77 0.78 8.22
N TYR A 104 22.56 1.68 9.16
CA TYR A 104 22.77 1.40 10.58
C TYR A 104 21.99 0.17 11.05
N ILE A 105 20.70 0.05 10.67
CA ILE A 105 19.88 -1.12 11.01
C ILE A 105 20.49 -2.41 10.49
N PHE A 106 20.91 -2.44 9.21
CA PHE A 106 21.49 -3.62 8.61
C PHE A 106 22.85 -3.99 9.20
N GLU A 107 23.73 -3.02 9.42
CA GLU A 107 25.07 -3.20 10.02
C GLU A 107 24.96 -3.78 11.43
N GLN A 108 24.16 -3.17 12.29
CA GLN A 108 23.97 -3.61 13.67
C GLN A 108 23.31 -4.99 13.73
N TYR A 109 22.32 -5.22 12.86
CA TYR A 109 21.65 -6.50 12.83
C TYR A 109 22.58 -7.63 12.31
N ALA A 110 23.37 -7.40 11.29
CA ALA A 110 24.37 -8.31 10.77
C ALA A 110 25.50 -8.59 11.78
N ALA A 111 25.82 -7.61 12.64
CA ALA A 111 26.77 -7.77 13.76
C ALA A 111 26.18 -8.57 14.94
N GLY A 112 24.88 -8.91 14.91
CA GLY A 112 24.21 -9.70 15.95
C GLY A 112 23.57 -8.88 17.05
N ALA A 113 23.46 -7.56 16.92
CA ALA A 113 22.77 -6.70 17.89
C ALA A 113 21.30 -7.11 18.04
N ALA A 114 20.78 -7.04 19.26
CA ALA A 114 19.36 -7.30 19.50
C ALA A 114 18.50 -6.21 18.86
N SER A 115 17.37 -6.61 18.24
CA SER A 115 16.42 -5.64 17.64
C SER A 115 15.92 -4.59 18.63
N SER A 116 15.89 -4.91 19.94
CA SER A 116 15.53 -3.95 21.00
C SER A 116 16.56 -2.84 21.16
N SER A 117 17.86 -3.18 21.07
CA SER A 117 18.95 -2.19 21.18
C SER A 117 18.99 -1.27 19.96
N ILE A 118 18.77 -1.83 18.77
CA ILE A 118 18.66 -1.07 17.52
C ILE A 118 17.48 -0.08 17.63
N VAL A 119 16.32 -0.54 18.08
CA VAL A 119 15.12 0.30 18.27
C VAL A 119 15.38 1.42 19.29
N ALA A 120 15.97 1.09 20.44
CA ALA A 120 16.28 2.10 21.45
C ALA A 120 17.16 3.21 20.89
N HIS A 121 18.26 2.85 20.23
CA HIS A 121 19.18 3.82 19.64
C HIS A 121 18.50 4.73 18.59
N LEU A 122 17.71 4.15 17.66
CA LEU A 122 17.03 4.94 16.63
C LEU A 122 16.03 5.92 17.24
N ASN A 123 15.29 5.51 18.27
CA ASN A 123 14.31 6.37 18.94
C ASN A 123 14.99 7.43 19.80
N GLU A 124 16.12 7.16 20.45
CA GLU A 124 16.94 8.14 21.19
C GLU A 124 17.49 9.23 20.26
N GLN A 125 17.83 8.87 19.01
CA GLN A 125 18.22 9.82 17.97
C GLN A 125 17.03 10.60 17.38
N GLY A 126 15.81 10.36 17.84
CA GLY A 126 14.60 11.01 17.32
C GLY A 126 14.21 10.58 15.90
N LEU A 127 14.80 9.47 15.40
CA LEU A 127 14.50 8.97 14.07
C LEU A 127 13.15 8.28 14.06
N CYS A 128 12.42 8.42 12.93
CA CYS A 128 11.10 7.87 12.74
C CYS A 128 11.05 6.95 11.51
N THR A 129 10.09 6.04 11.50
CA THR A 129 9.78 5.22 10.32
C THR A 129 9.25 6.10 9.19
N SER A 130 9.15 5.55 7.97
CA SER A 130 8.58 6.27 6.81
C SER A 130 7.15 6.78 7.01
N ARG A 131 6.46 6.37 8.07
CA ARG A 131 5.12 6.84 8.46
C ARG A 131 5.15 7.87 9.59
N GLY A 132 6.32 8.33 10.01
CA GLY A 132 6.47 9.27 11.12
C GLY A 132 6.29 8.66 12.52
N ASN A 133 6.19 7.33 12.65
CA ASN A 133 6.05 6.66 13.93
C ASN A 133 7.42 6.27 14.50
N PRO A 134 7.56 6.17 15.83
CA PRO A 134 8.73 5.58 16.47
C PRO A 134 9.01 4.16 15.96
N PHE A 135 10.28 3.76 15.98
CA PHE A 135 10.65 2.40 15.63
C PHE A 135 10.20 1.41 16.70
N ASN A 136 9.88 0.20 16.25
CA ASN A 136 9.61 -0.96 17.07
C ASN A 136 10.28 -2.21 16.45
N LYS A 137 10.30 -3.33 17.18
CA LYS A 137 10.93 -4.57 16.70
C LYS A 137 10.39 -5.05 15.35
N SER A 138 9.07 -4.89 15.13
CA SER A 138 8.43 -5.30 13.87
C SER A 138 8.84 -4.41 12.69
N SER A 139 9.07 -3.09 12.93
CA SER A 139 9.56 -2.19 11.89
C SER A 139 10.98 -2.53 11.46
N VAL A 140 11.87 -2.87 12.41
CA VAL A 140 13.23 -3.33 12.11
C VAL A 140 13.21 -4.64 11.30
N VAL A 141 12.44 -5.63 11.75
CA VAL A 141 12.30 -6.90 11.02
C VAL A 141 11.77 -6.69 9.60
N ARG A 142 10.80 -5.83 9.42
CA ARG A 142 10.25 -5.50 8.09
C ARG A 142 11.28 -4.83 7.18
N ILE A 143 12.15 -3.98 7.73
CA ILE A 143 13.25 -3.37 6.99
C ILE A 143 14.24 -4.44 6.56
N ILE A 144 14.69 -5.30 7.47
CA ILE A 144 15.65 -6.39 7.18
C ILE A 144 15.15 -7.35 6.10
N GLN A 145 13.85 -7.58 6.01
CA GLN A 145 13.25 -8.49 5.01
C GLN A 145 12.93 -7.85 3.66
N ASN A 146 13.09 -6.54 3.53
CA ASN A 146 12.67 -5.84 2.33
C ASN A 146 13.82 -5.74 1.31
N GLU A 147 13.72 -6.52 0.24
CA GLU A 147 14.71 -6.57 -0.85
C GLU A 147 14.92 -5.24 -1.58
N VAL A 148 14.05 -4.26 -1.40
CA VAL A 148 14.17 -2.94 -2.02
C VAL A 148 15.50 -2.26 -1.66
N TYR A 149 16.02 -2.53 -0.46
CA TYR A 149 17.26 -1.93 0.03
C TYR A 149 18.52 -2.44 -0.65
N ARG A 150 18.48 -3.62 -1.28
CA ARG A 150 19.55 -4.15 -2.14
C ARG A 150 19.32 -3.85 -3.63
N GLY A 151 18.37 -2.98 -3.96
CA GLY A 151 18.13 -2.53 -5.33
C GLY A 151 17.05 -3.31 -6.09
N VAL A 152 16.32 -4.22 -5.43
CA VAL A 152 15.30 -5.05 -6.07
C VAL A 152 13.91 -4.42 -5.89
N TYR A 153 13.24 -4.10 -6.99
CA TYR A 153 11.85 -3.70 -6.96
C TYR A 153 10.95 -4.94 -6.88
N VAL A 154 10.07 -4.98 -5.89
CA VAL A 154 9.10 -6.06 -5.72
C VAL A 154 7.69 -5.49 -5.58
N SER A 155 6.79 -5.97 -6.41
CA SER A 155 5.36 -5.68 -6.34
C SER A 155 4.53 -6.96 -6.32
N PRO A 156 4.24 -7.53 -5.14
CA PRO A 156 3.48 -8.78 -5.03
C PRO A 156 2.09 -8.70 -5.66
N LYS A 157 1.47 -7.51 -5.61
CA LYS A 157 0.14 -7.28 -6.20
C LYS A 157 0.07 -7.55 -7.71
N PHE A 158 1.18 -7.35 -8.43
CA PHE A 158 1.26 -7.50 -9.88
C PHE A 158 2.20 -8.62 -10.30
N ASP A 159 2.73 -9.37 -9.35
CA ASP A 159 3.72 -10.43 -9.59
C ASP A 159 4.94 -9.93 -10.39
N VAL A 160 5.49 -8.79 -9.94
CA VAL A 160 6.63 -8.15 -10.60
C VAL A 160 7.81 -8.12 -9.66
N ARG A 161 8.99 -8.57 -10.15
CA ARG A 161 10.28 -8.48 -9.49
C ARG A 161 11.33 -8.03 -10.50
N ILE A 162 12.03 -6.92 -10.23
CA ILE A 162 13.02 -6.34 -11.15
C ILE A 162 14.27 -5.99 -10.36
N GLU A 163 15.38 -6.57 -10.74
CA GLU A 163 16.68 -6.26 -10.16
C GLU A 163 17.24 -4.97 -10.76
N GLY A 164 17.92 -4.17 -9.93
CA GLY A 164 18.51 -2.90 -10.37
C GLY A 164 17.53 -1.77 -10.69
N ALA A 165 16.22 -1.96 -10.44
CA ALA A 165 15.22 -0.92 -10.70
C ALA A 165 15.15 0.15 -9.60
N VAL A 166 15.75 -0.10 -8.44
CA VAL A 166 15.82 0.82 -7.31
C VAL A 166 17.30 1.04 -6.97
N PRO A 167 17.72 2.26 -6.61
CA PRO A 167 19.08 2.47 -6.15
C PRO A 167 19.32 1.72 -4.83
N ALA A 168 20.35 0.90 -4.78
CA ALA A 168 20.70 0.11 -3.61
C ALA A 168 21.23 1.00 -2.48
N ILE A 169 20.71 0.81 -1.26
CA ILE A 169 21.20 1.49 -0.05
C ILE A 169 22.30 0.65 0.61
N ILE A 170 22.19 -0.69 0.51
CA ILE A 170 23.16 -1.66 1.04
C ILE A 170 23.65 -2.55 -0.10
N ASP A 171 24.82 -3.14 0.08
CA ASP A 171 25.37 -4.16 -0.83
C ASP A 171 24.82 -5.55 -0.53
N ASP A 172 25.07 -6.49 -1.44
CA ASP A 172 24.61 -7.86 -1.32
C ASP A 172 25.30 -8.60 -0.17
N ASP A 173 26.57 -8.31 0.16
CA ASP A 173 27.27 -8.94 1.28
C ASP A 173 26.60 -8.61 2.63
N LEU A 174 26.32 -7.33 2.86
CA LEU A 174 25.62 -6.88 4.07
C LEU A 174 24.20 -7.46 4.14
N TRP A 175 23.49 -7.52 2.99
CA TRP A 175 22.20 -8.17 2.90
C TRP A 175 22.27 -9.64 3.34
N GLU A 176 23.19 -10.42 2.75
CA GLU A 176 23.30 -11.85 3.07
C GLU A 176 23.66 -12.10 4.54
N ARG A 177 24.57 -11.30 5.12
CA ARG A 177 24.93 -11.40 6.54
C ARG A 177 23.71 -11.12 7.42
N ALA A 178 22.92 -10.10 7.10
CA ALA A 178 21.70 -9.79 7.83
C ALA A 178 20.64 -10.91 7.70
N GLN A 179 20.47 -11.51 6.51
CA GLN A 179 19.55 -12.64 6.33
C GLN A 179 20.00 -13.90 7.10
N LYS A 180 21.29 -14.21 7.12
CA LYS A 180 21.84 -15.33 7.94
C LYS A 180 21.49 -15.15 9.42
N MET A 181 21.67 -13.92 9.94
CA MET A 181 21.28 -13.58 11.32
C MET A 181 19.77 -13.65 11.54
N PHE A 182 18.97 -13.22 10.58
CA PHE A 182 17.52 -13.31 10.66
C PHE A 182 17.04 -14.77 10.79
N ILE A 183 17.55 -15.66 9.95
CA ILE A 183 17.22 -17.10 9.98
C ILE A 183 17.64 -17.71 11.33
N ARG A 184 18.85 -17.43 11.79
CA ARG A 184 19.37 -17.91 13.09
C ARG A 184 18.47 -17.48 14.25
N ASN A 185 18.09 -16.20 14.29
CA ASN A 185 17.24 -15.64 15.35
C ASN A 185 15.82 -16.22 15.31
N ARG A 186 15.30 -16.58 14.13
CA ARG A 186 14.00 -17.22 13.96
C ARG A 186 14.02 -18.66 14.48
N GLN A 187 15.07 -19.42 14.19
CA GLN A 187 15.23 -20.81 14.65
C GLN A 187 15.38 -20.89 16.18
N SER A 188 16.11 -19.95 16.80
CA SER A 188 16.27 -19.94 18.25
C SER A 188 15.00 -19.59 19.04
N ARG A 189 14.00 -19.01 18.37
CA ARG A 189 12.68 -18.67 18.96
C ARG A 189 11.63 -19.77 18.79
N SER A 190 11.85 -20.77 17.94
CA SER A 190 10.97 -21.92 17.82
C SER A 190 11.15 -22.80 19.06
N PRO A 191 10.11 -23.08 19.86
CA PRO A 191 10.25 -24.02 20.96
C PRO A 191 10.65 -25.38 20.36
N ARG A 192 11.71 -25.99 20.87
CA ARG A 192 12.05 -27.40 20.64
C ARG A 192 10.83 -28.22 21.10
N ASN A 193 10.06 -28.71 20.17
CA ASN A 193 9.02 -29.71 20.47
C ASN A 193 9.71 -31.06 20.57
N ASP A 194 10.44 -31.28 21.68
CA ASP A 194 10.90 -32.60 22.10
C ASP A 194 9.72 -33.28 22.81
N ARG A 195 8.88 -34.00 22.07
CA ARG A 195 8.02 -35.07 22.55
C ARG A 195 8.03 -36.20 21.59
#